data_82bef56d7041d5df0b4dd92c0c9361c1
#
_entry.id   82bef56d7041d5df0b4dd92c0c9361c1
#
_cell.length_a   1.000
_cell.length_b   1.000
_cell.length_c   1.000
_cell.angle_alpha   90.00
_cell.angle_beta   90.00
_cell.angle_gamma   90.00
#
_symmetry.space_group_name_H-M   'P 1'
#
loop_
_entity.id
_entity.type
_entity.pdbx_description
1 polymer ?
#
loop_
_entity_poly.entity_id
_entity_poly.type
_entity_poly.pdbx_seq_one_letter_code
_entity_poly.pdbx_strand_id
1 'polypeptide(L)'
;MSVEKTENGYLVDANDWTKEIAEEIFAEEDIVPTEEHWDVIEYMREQVLDEGAEPNERGIMKAMGKKWGKKLTSKYMYELFPMMPSKQGLKIGGLPQSTRKGGY
;
A
#
# COMPACT_ATOMS: atom_id res chain seq x y z
N MET A 1 -1.76 16.90 13.06
CA MET A 1 -2.77 17.52 12.19
C MET A 1 -3.54 16.44 11.44
N SER A 2 -4.86 16.50 11.50
CA SER A 2 -5.66 15.48 10.84
C SER A 2 -5.89 15.82 9.37
N VAL A 3 -5.97 14.78 8.54
CA VAL A 3 -6.31 14.91 7.12
C VAL A 3 -7.69 14.30 6.89
N GLU A 4 -8.33 14.72 5.82
CA GLU A 4 -9.63 14.16 5.48
C GLU A 4 -9.50 12.73 4.99
N LYS A 5 -10.37 11.87 5.49
CA LYS A 5 -10.41 10.46 5.13
C LYS A 5 -11.83 10.05 4.77
N THR A 6 -11.93 9.03 3.92
CA THR A 6 -13.23 8.45 3.58
C THR A 6 -13.73 7.60 4.74
N GLU A 7 -14.97 7.08 4.63
CA GLU A 7 -15.53 6.20 5.64
C GLU A 7 -14.65 4.97 5.89
N ASN A 8 -13.95 4.52 4.87
CA ASN A 8 -13.08 3.35 4.96
C ASN A 8 -11.66 3.67 5.40
N GLY A 9 -11.39 4.93 5.72
CA GLY A 9 -10.08 5.33 6.23
C GLY A 9 -9.05 5.68 5.17
N TYR A 10 -9.47 5.81 3.90
CA TYR A 10 -8.58 6.23 2.82
C TYR A 10 -8.52 7.75 2.78
N LEU A 11 -7.37 8.29 2.36
CA LEU A 11 -7.25 9.74 2.21
C LEU A 11 -8.13 10.24 1.07
N VAL A 12 -8.78 11.37 1.30
CA VAL A 12 -9.58 12.01 0.26
C VAL A 12 -8.68 12.59 -0.82
N ASP A 13 -7.54 13.16 -0.42
CA ASP A 13 -6.59 13.75 -1.35
C ASP A 13 -5.21 13.11 -1.17
N ALA A 14 -4.71 12.46 -2.22
CA ALA A 14 -3.41 11.81 -2.18
C ALA A 14 -2.27 12.78 -1.93
N ASN A 15 -2.45 14.06 -2.23
CA ASN A 15 -1.43 15.08 -1.99
C ASN A 15 -1.25 15.42 -0.51
N ASP A 16 -2.22 15.03 0.33
CA ASP A 16 -2.13 15.24 1.77
C ASP A 16 -1.25 14.19 2.45
N TRP A 17 -0.83 13.17 1.72
CA TRP A 17 -0.05 12.08 2.28
C TRP A 17 1.36 12.54 2.70
N THR A 18 1.77 12.09 3.89
CA THR A 18 3.14 12.24 4.36
C THR A 18 3.56 10.92 4.99
N LYS A 19 4.85 10.78 5.25
CA LYS A 19 5.35 9.57 5.90
C LYS A 19 4.75 9.40 7.29
N GLU A 20 4.56 10.51 8.02
CA GLU A 20 3.93 10.47 9.34
C GLU A 20 2.50 9.96 9.27
N ILE A 21 1.76 10.37 8.24
CA ILE A 21 0.39 9.89 8.05
C ILE A 21 0.41 8.38 7.78
N ALA A 22 1.34 7.90 6.97
CA ALA A 22 1.49 6.47 6.72
C ALA A 22 1.80 5.73 8.02
N GLU A 23 2.66 6.28 8.85
CA GLU A 23 2.99 5.65 10.13
C GLU A 23 1.77 5.55 11.05
N GLU A 24 0.92 6.58 11.06
CA GLU A 24 -0.32 6.53 11.81
C GLU A 24 -1.25 5.41 11.31
N ILE A 25 -1.36 5.27 9.99
CA ILE A 25 -2.20 4.23 9.40
C ILE A 25 -1.63 2.84 9.69
N PHE A 26 -0.30 2.68 9.61
CA PHE A 26 0.33 1.42 10.01
C PHE A 26 -0.05 1.06 11.45
N ALA A 27 -0.03 2.03 12.35
CA ALA A 27 -0.39 1.79 13.74
C ALA A 27 -1.87 1.39 13.87
N GLU A 28 -2.75 2.04 13.12
CA GLU A 28 -4.17 1.69 13.12
C GLU A 28 -4.41 0.28 12.62
N GLU A 29 -3.56 -0.20 11.70
CA GLU A 29 -3.67 -1.53 11.11
C GLU A 29 -2.87 -2.58 11.89
N ASP A 30 -2.29 -2.20 13.04
CA ASP A 30 -1.45 -3.07 13.86
C ASP A 30 -0.22 -3.59 13.11
N ILE A 31 0.38 -2.77 12.27
CA ILE A 31 1.57 -3.12 11.52
C ILE A 31 2.74 -2.26 11.99
N VAL A 32 3.87 -2.91 12.31
CA VAL A 32 5.12 -2.20 12.59
C VAL A 32 5.89 -2.14 11.28
N PRO A 33 6.02 -0.96 10.65
CA PRO A 33 6.63 -0.88 9.33
C PRO A 33 8.12 -1.19 9.33
N THR A 34 8.56 -1.90 8.28
CA THR A 34 9.95 -2.21 8.00
C THR A 34 10.31 -1.61 6.65
N GLU A 35 11.59 -1.70 6.26
CA GLU A 35 12.00 -1.23 4.95
C GLU A 35 11.19 -1.86 3.83
N GLU A 36 10.85 -3.13 3.97
CA GLU A 36 10.05 -3.82 2.97
C GLU A 36 8.65 -3.23 2.85
N HIS A 37 8.05 -2.86 3.97
CA HIS A 37 6.76 -2.18 3.94
C HIS A 37 6.86 -0.85 3.17
N TRP A 38 7.89 -0.07 3.45
CA TRP A 38 8.07 1.21 2.77
C TRP A 38 8.33 1.05 1.28
N ASP A 39 9.08 0.02 0.90
CA ASP A 39 9.32 -0.27 -0.53
C ASP A 39 8.01 -0.54 -1.27
N VAL A 40 7.11 -1.30 -0.64
CA VAL A 40 5.80 -1.58 -1.24
C VAL A 40 4.99 -0.29 -1.39
N ILE A 41 4.96 0.54 -0.35
CA ILE A 41 4.21 1.79 -0.39
C ILE A 41 4.75 2.73 -1.46
N GLU A 42 6.05 2.87 -1.58
CA GLU A 42 6.66 3.69 -2.62
C GLU A 42 6.31 3.19 -4.02
N TYR A 43 6.38 1.88 -4.22
CA TYR A 43 6.01 1.27 -5.49
C TYR A 43 4.55 1.56 -5.83
N MET A 44 3.64 1.41 -4.87
CA MET A 44 2.22 1.63 -5.10
C MET A 44 1.92 3.09 -5.42
N ARG A 45 2.55 4.02 -4.72
CA ARG A 45 2.37 5.44 -5.03
C ARG A 45 2.87 5.76 -6.42
N GLU A 46 4.02 5.20 -6.81
CA GLU A 46 4.56 5.40 -8.15
C GLU A 46 3.60 4.87 -9.22
N GLN A 47 3.07 3.66 -9.01
CA GLN A 47 2.14 3.07 -9.99
C GLN A 47 0.86 3.88 -10.14
N VAL A 48 0.27 4.31 -9.05
CA VAL A 48 -0.99 5.05 -9.11
C VAL A 48 -0.79 6.49 -9.56
N LEU A 49 0.16 7.20 -8.97
CA LEU A 49 0.32 8.62 -9.23
C LEU A 49 1.09 8.94 -10.52
N ASP A 50 2.14 8.18 -10.81
CA ASP A 50 2.97 8.44 -12.00
C ASP A 50 2.48 7.68 -13.23
N GLU A 51 2.08 6.42 -13.05
CA GLU A 51 1.67 5.58 -14.18
C GLU A 51 0.16 5.52 -14.38
N GLY A 52 -0.61 5.98 -13.40
CA GLY A 52 -2.06 5.94 -13.46
C GLY A 52 -2.62 4.52 -13.41
N ALA A 53 -1.84 3.58 -12.91
CA ALA A 53 -2.21 2.16 -12.86
C ALA A 53 -2.48 1.72 -11.43
N GLU A 54 -3.52 0.91 -11.25
CA GLU A 54 -3.83 0.35 -9.95
C GLU A 54 -3.08 -0.98 -9.78
N PRO A 55 -2.13 -1.09 -8.84
CA PRO A 55 -1.35 -2.31 -8.69
C PRO A 55 -2.19 -3.46 -8.12
N ASN A 56 -1.81 -4.68 -8.49
CA ASN A 56 -2.43 -5.89 -7.94
C ASN A 56 -1.38 -6.74 -7.23
N GLU A 57 -1.81 -7.82 -6.58
CA GLU A 57 -0.92 -8.68 -5.80
C GLU A 57 0.25 -9.21 -6.64
N ARG A 58 -0.04 -9.67 -7.85
CA ARG A 58 1.01 -10.20 -8.73
C ARG A 58 2.03 -9.15 -9.10
N GLY A 59 1.57 -7.95 -9.44
CA GLY A 59 2.45 -6.85 -9.79
C GLY A 59 3.35 -6.45 -8.64
N ILE A 60 2.80 -6.38 -7.45
CA ILE A 60 3.55 -6.06 -6.24
C ILE A 60 4.61 -7.12 -5.98
N MET A 61 4.23 -8.39 -6.02
CA MET A 61 5.18 -9.49 -5.78
C MET A 61 6.30 -9.51 -6.81
N LYS A 62 5.97 -9.30 -8.07
CA LYS A 62 6.96 -9.28 -9.14
C LYS A 62 7.96 -8.14 -8.95
N ALA A 63 7.45 -6.94 -8.69
CA ALA A 63 8.29 -5.76 -8.52
C ALA A 63 9.18 -5.87 -7.28
N MET A 64 8.60 -6.29 -6.17
CA MET A 64 9.36 -6.42 -4.93
C MET A 64 10.34 -7.58 -4.97
N GLY A 65 9.95 -8.69 -5.59
CA GLY A 65 10.86 -9.83 -5.77
C GLY A 65 12.09 -9.44 -6.56
N LYS A 66 11.90 -8.64 -7.61
CA LYS A 66 13.00 -8.13 -8.41
C LYS A 66 13.87 -7.16 -7.62
N LYS A 67 13.24 -6.26 -6.86
CA LYS A 67 13.95 -5.27 -6.05
C LYS A 67 14.75 -5.93 -4.93
N TRP A 68 14.16 -6.91 -4.26
CA TRP A 68 14.80 -7.57 -3.11
C TRP A 68 15.66 -8.77 -3.51
N GLY A 69 15.61 -9.16 -4.78
CA GLY A 69 16.43 -10.27 -5.28
C GLY A 69 16.01 -11.63 -4.75
N LYS A 70 14.71 -11.84 -4.51
CA LYS A 70 14.21 -13.12 -4.01
C LYS A 70 12.83 -13.41 -4.60
N LYS A 71 12.44 -14.68 -4.58
CA LYS A 71 11.13 -15.10 -5.03
C LYS A 71 10.14 -14.96 -3.87
N LEU A 72 9.10 -14.17 -4.08
CA LEU A 72 8.09 -13.92 -3.05
C LEU A 72 6.88 -14.82 -3.22
N THR A 73 6.20 -15.10 -2.11
CA THR A 73 4.96 -15.88 -2.09
C THR A 73 3.83 -15.00 -1.59
N SER A 74 2.60 -15.39 -1.89
CA SER A 74 1.43 -14.68 -1.36
C SER A 74 1.44 -14.67 0.16
N LYS A 75 1.86 -15.78 0.76
CA LYS A 75 1.93 -15.88 2.21
C LYS A 75 2.85 -14.81 2.80
N TYR A 76 4.02 -14.61 2.19
CA TYR A 76 4.97 -13.62 2.64
C TYR A 76 4.38 -12.21 2.57
N MET A 77 3.70 -11.91 1.46
CA MET A 77 3.08 -10.60 1.29
C MET A 77 1.96 -10.37 2.31
N TYR A 78 1.19 -11.41 2.63
CA TYR A 78 0.14 -11.29 3.64
C TYR A 78 0.70 -11.19 5.06
N GLU A 79 1.94 -11.61 5.28
CA GLU A 79 2.61 -11.36 6.55
C GLU A 79 2.97 -9.88 6.70
N LEU A 80 3.32 -9.23 5.59
CA LEU A 80 3.59 -7.80 5.59
C LEU A 80 2.30 -6.98 5.70
N PHE A 81 1.27 -7.37 4.94
CA PHE A 81 -0.01 -6.67 4.88
C PHE A 81 -1.16 -7.67 5.05
N PRO A 82 -1.51 -8.00 6.31
CA PRO A 82 -2.49 -9.07 6.58
C PRO A 82 -3.88 -8.90 5.97
N MET A 83 -4.29 -7.66 5.72
CA MET A 83 -5.61 -7.37 5.18
C MET A 83 -5.62 -7.19 3.67
N MET A 84 -4.71 -7.83 2.97
CA MET A 84 -4.56 -7.80 1.52
C MET A 84 -3.63 -6.67 1.05
N PRO A 85 -2.41 -7.04 0.61
CA PRO A 85 -1.38 -6.04 0.26
C PRO A 85 -1.82 -4.95 -0.71
N SER A 86 -2.57 -5.29 -1.78
CA SER A 86 -2.96 -4.28 -2.76
C SER A 86 -3.93 -3.25 -2.18
N LYS A 87 -4.84 -3.67 -1.31
CA LYS A 87 -5.82 -2.76 -0.69
C LYS A 87 -5.22 -2.01 0.49
N GLN A 88 -4.56 -2.73 1.37
CA GLN A 88 -3.95 -2.12 2.56
C GLN A 88 -2.85 -1.15 2.16
N GLY A 89 -2.09 -1.50 1.13
CA GLY A 89 -1.06 -0.61 0.60
C GLY A 89 -1.62 0.69 0.05
N LEU A 90 -2.78 0.64 -0.62
CA LEU A 90 -3.42 1.85 -1.10
C LEU A 90 -3.82 2.75 0.07
N LYS A 91 -4.41 2.17 1.09
CA LYS A 91 -4.83 2.91 2.27
C LYS A 91 -3.65 3.59 2.96
N ILE A 92 -2.60 2.83 3.23
CA ILE A 92 -1.41 3.33 3.91
C ILE A 92 -0.65 4.35 3.05
N GLY A 93 -0.63 4.12 1.74
CA GLY A 93 0.04 5.01 0.80
C GLY A 93 -0.71 6.29 0.49
N GLY A 94 -1.86 6.51 1.12
CA GLY A 94 -2.66 7.70 0.88
C GLY A 94 -3.28 7.76 -0.51
N LEU A 95 -3.53 6.60 -1.11
CA LEU A 95 -4.04 6.50 -2.47
C LEU A 95 -5.55 6.23 -2.46
N PRO A 96 -6.24 6.48 -3.58
CA PRO A 96 -7.68 6.23 -3.64
C PRO A 96 -8.01 4.76 -3.43
N GLN A 97 -9.17 4.51 -2.83
CA GLN A 97 -9.64 3.15 -2.62
C GLN A 97 -9.81 2.43 -3.95
N SER A 98 -9.44 1.15 -3.98
CA SER A 98 -9.59 0.34 -5.17
C SER A 98 -11.06 0.22 -5.59
N THR A 99 -11.32 0.36 -6.88
CA THR A 99 -12.66 0.17 -7.44
C THR A 99 -12.82 -1.22 -8.03
N ARG A 100 -11.75 -2.02 -8.07
CA ARG A 100 -11.81 -3.38 -8.60
C ARG A 100 -12.40 -4.34 -7.59
N LYS A 101 -13.26 -5.23 -8.09
CA LYS A 101 -13.81 -6.29 -7.26
C LYS A 101 -12.74 -7.35 -7.03
N GLY A 102 -12.63 -7.83 -5.80
CA GLY A 102 -11.72 -8.90 -5.45
C GLY A 102 -10.26 -8.52 -5.29
N GLY A 103 -9.84 -7.39 -5.79
CA GLY A 103 -8.50 -6.87 -5.59
C GLY A 103 -7.38 -7.54 -6.37
N TYR A 104 -7.70 -8.41 -7.30
CA TYR A 104 -6.70 -9.07 -8.15
C TYR A 104 -6.81 -8.65 -9.58
#